data_010253df38b39b0fceee0bc87d78b3ef
#
_entry.id   010253df38b39b0fceee0bc87d78b3ef
#
_cell.length_a   1.000
_cell.length_b   1.000
_cell.length_c   1.000
_cell.angle_alpha   90.00
_cell.angle_beta   90.00
_cell.angle_gamma   90.00
#
_symmetry.space_group_name_H-M   'P 1'
#
loop_
_entity.id
_entity.type
_entity.pdbx_description
1 polymer ?
#
loop_
_entity_poly.entity_id
_entity_poly.type
_entity_poly.pdbx_seq_one_letter_code
_entity_poly.pdbx_strand_id
1 'polypeptide(L)'
;MAFKRHFLVMIWMAFSVLSLSAKKEWNADNVPIPFLQDSTQYVSDPDGYVDRALKDSANFYLQKLKQECGVQNVLIIVGRVADQDAFRMAQDVGNKYGIGYKKSRRGLVIVIAVDDHKYFIAPGSGLEGELTDVDCDDIARACIVKYMREDAPGEAVASVSRAIYNKVKSGRTGIESVDEGSVNDEEDWALVVILFLLFFGIPIYYLVRYILEQVGLVKPRPKGKGRNQSRRRNDD
;
A
#
# COMPACT_ATOMS: atom_id res chain seq x y z
N MET A 1 2.15 9.98 -50.87
CA MET A 1 3.23 10.46 -49.94
C MET A 1 2.67 10.93 -48.57
N ALA A 2 1.42 11.36 -48.45
CA ALA A 2 0.82 11.82 -47.19
C ALA A 2 0.67 10.72 -46.12
N PHE A 3 0.34 9.50 -46.50
CA PHE A 3 0.08 8.38 -45.57
C PHE A 3 1.32 7.97 -44.75
N LYS A 4 2.53 7.96 -45.33
CA LYS A 4 3.79 7.69 -44.62
C LYS A 4 4.13 8.76 -43.57
N ARG A 5 3.72 10.00 -43.81
CA ARG A 5 4.00 11.13 -42.90
C ARG A 5 3.12 11.09 -41.66
N HIS A 6 1.85 10.71 -41.80
CA HIS A 6 0.94 10.54 -40.64
C HIS A 6 1.25 9.30 -39.82
N PHE A 7 1.73 8.22 -40.45
CA PHE A 7 2.19 7.00 -39.76
C PHE A 7 3.44 7.23 -38.90
N LEU A 8 4.39 8.01 -39.42
CA LEU A 8 5.59 8.41 -38.66
C LEU A 8 5.26 9.33 -37.46
N VAL A 9 4.30 10.24 -37.63
CA VAL A 9 3.83 11.12 -36.54
C VAL A 9 3.11 10.31 -35.47
N MET A 10 2.29 9.32 -35.82
CA MET A 10 1.64 8.42 -34.86
C MET A 10 2.65 7.56 -34.09
N ILE A 11 3.70 7.05 -34.74
CA ILE A 11 4.78 6.31 -34.07
C ILE A 11 5.55 7.25 -33.12
N TRP A 12 5.80 8.48 -33.52
CA TRP A 12 6.50 9.46 -32.68
C TRP A 12 5.64 9.88 -31.47
N MET A 13 4.32 10.03 -31.66
CA MET A 13 3.37 10.25 -30.55
C MET A 13 3.24 9.05 -29.63
N ALA A 14 3.25 7.83 -30.15
CA ALA A 14 3.23 6.61 -29.32
C ALA A 14 4.54 6.44 -28.52
N PHE A 15 5.67 6.87 -29.07
CA PHE A 15 6.97 6.79 -28.37
C PHE A 15 7.13 7.85 -27.29
N SER A 16 6.45 9.00 -27.38
CA SER A 16 6.51 10.06 -26.36
C SER A 16 5.69 9.75 -25.10
N VAL A 17 4.80 8.75 -25.12
CA VAL A 17 4.00 8.33 -23.97
C VAL A 17 4.74 7.29 -23.09
N LEU A 18 5.84 6.70 -23.57
CA LEU A 18 6.66 5.74 -22.81
C LEU A 18 7.77 6.39 -21.99
N SER A 19 7.64 7.62 -21.54
CA SER A 19 8.46 8.11 -20.44
C SER A 19 7.98 7.48 -19.15
N LEU A 20 8.22 6.17 -18.99
CA LEU A 20 8.10 5.49 -17.72
C LEU A 20 9.17 6.12 -16.81
N SER A 21 8.78 7.12 -16.02
CA SER A 21 9.64 7.65 -14.97
C SER A 21 9.88 6.49 -13.99
N ALA A 22 11.02 5.84 -14.11
CA ALA A 22 11.44 4.85 -13.12
C ALA A 22 11.49 5.57 -11.79
N LYS A 23 10.52 5.26 -10.89
CA LYS A 23 10.53 5.79 -9.53
C LYS A 23 11.85 5.34 -8.89
N LYS A 24 12.48 6.27 -8.17
CA LYS A 24 13.75 6.02 -7.51
C LYS A 24 13.58 4.95 -6.44
N GLU A 25 14.45 3.96 -6.43
CA GLU A 25 14.54 2.96 -5.37
C GLU A 25 15.57 3.39 -4.33
N TRP A 26 15.20 3.25 -3.07
CA TRP A 26 16.01 3.63 -1.94
C TRP A 26 16.62 2.41 -1.24
N ASN A 27 17.85 2.56 -0.80
CA ASN A 27 18.58 1.57 0.00
C ASN A 27 19.44 2.28 1.06
N ALA A 28 20.14 1.54 1.89
CA ALA A 28 21.00 2.09 2.93
C ALA A 28 22.15 2.96 2.42
N ASP A 29 22.52 2.86 1.12
CA ASP A 29 23.62 3.64 0.55
C ASP A 29 23.20 5.02 0.06
N ASN A 30 21.94 5.16 -0.36
CA ASN A 30 21.46 6.37 -1.01
C ASN A 30 20.37 7.12 -0.24
N VAL A 31 19.79 6.51 0.82
CA VAL A 31 18.80 7.18 1.66
C VAL A 31 19.48 8.23 2.56
N PRO A 32 18.98 9.47 2.61
CA PRO A 32 19.50 10.46 3.53
C PRO A 32 19.17 10.12 4.98
N ILE A 33 20.13 10.26 5.87
CA ILE A 33 19.93 10.05 7.32
C ILE A 33 20.02 11.42 8.01
N PRO A 34 18.89 12.03 8.38
CA PRO A 34 18.84 13.41 8.81
C PRO A 34 19.64 13.70 10.09
N PHE A 35 19.62 12.81 11.08
CA PHE A 35 20.31 13.03 12.37
C PHE A 35 21.83 13.13 12.24
N LEU A 36 22.42 12.76 11.11
CA LEU A 36 23.87 12.95 10.84
C LEU A 36 24.20 14.41 10.56
N GLN A 37 23.23 15.19 10.09
CA GLN A 37 23.37 16.62 9.78
C GLN A 37 22.74 17.47 10.86
N ASP A 38 21.57 17.08 11.34
CA ASP A 38 20.81 17.76 12.39
C ASP A 38 20.33 16.75 13.43
N SER A 39 20.91 16.80 14.61
CA SER A 39 20.63 15.87 15.71
C SER A 39 19.20 15.93 16.26
N THR A 40 18.38 16.84 15.78
CA THR A 40 16.96 17.00 16.14
C THR A 40 16.02 16.36 15.12
N GLN A 41 16.55 15.94 13.96
CA GLN A 41 15.78 15.36 12.87
C GLN A 41 15.99 13.85 12.82
N TYR A 42 14.90 13.11 12.90
CA TYR A 42 14.91 11.63 12.92
C TYR A 42 14.12 11.02 11.75
N VAL A 43 13.28 11.83 11.06
CA VAL A 43 12.45 11.40 9.94
C VAL A 43 13.13 11.68 8.63
N SER A 44 13.49 10.63 7.90
CA SER A 44 13.96 10.68 6.51
C SER A 44 12.77 10.55 5.56
N ASP A 45 12.52 11.59 4.80
CA ASP A 45 11.41 11.67 3.84
C ASP A 45 11.92 12.36 2.56
N PRO A 46 12.72 11.64 1.76
CA PRO A 46 13.30 12.24 0.55
C PRO A 46 12.30 12.38 -0.61
N ASP A 47 11.18 11.67 -0.56
CA ASP A 47 10.15 11.70 -1.59
C ASP A 47 9.01 12.68 -1.26
N GLY A 48 8.97 13.23 -0.03
CA GLY A 48 8.04 14.29 0.36
C GLY A 48 6.63 13.80 0.68
N TYR A 49 6.49 12.63 1.31
CA TYR A 49 5.19 12.08 1.73
C TYR A 49 4.59 12.74 2.96
N VAL A 50 5.43 13.40 3.77
CA VAL A 50 5.03 13.92 5.09
C VAL A 50 5.07 15.43 5.08
N ASP A 51 3.97 16.07 5.34
CA ASP A 51 3.96 17.52 5.50
C ASP A 51 4.75 17.95 6.77
N ARG A 52 5.10 19.23 6.81
CA ARG A 52 5.99 19.76 7.83
C ARG A 52 5.44 19.57 9.24
N ALA A 53 4.15 19.80 9.47
CA ALA A 53 3.57 19.75 10.81
C ALA A 53 3.60 18.33 11.38
N LEU A 54 3.28 17.32 10.56
CA LEU A 54 3.31 15.92 10.94
C LEU A 54 4.76 15.41 11.13
N LYS A 55 5.69 15.91 10.29
CA LYS A 55 7.12 15.61 10.43
C LYS A 55 7.70 16.20 11.72
N ASP A 56 7.33 17.42 12.07
CA ASP A 56 7.75 18.06 13.33
C ASP A 56 7.17 17.31 14.54
N SER A 57 5.92 16.87 14.47
CA SER A 57 5.28 16.01 15.50
C SER A 57 6.02 14.69 15.68
N ALA A 58 6.34 14.00 14.59
CA ALA A 58 7.09 12.75 14.63
C ALA A 58 8.49 12.95 15.23
N ASN A 59 9.23 13.96 14.77
CA ASN A 59 10.55 14.30 15.29
C ASN A 59 10.53 14.60 16.80
N PHE A 60 9.48 15.26 17.30
CA PHE A 60 9.29 15.52 18.73
C PHE A 60 9.23 14.22 19.55
N TYR A 61 8.44 13.24 19.14
CA TYR A 61 8.34 11.96 19.85
C TYR A 61 9.60 11.11 19.71
N LEU A 62 10.22 11.08 18.54
CA LEU A 62 11.47 10.35 18.29
C LEU A 62 12.64 10.98 19.05
N GLN A 63 12.66 12.29 19.21
CA GLN A 63 13.62 12.99 20.06
C GLN A 63 13.43 12.62 21.53
N LYS A 64 12.20 12.62 22.04
CA LYS A 64 11.88 12.17 23.39
C LYS A 64 12.27 10.70 23.63
N LEU A 65 12.02 9.83 22.66
CA LEU A 65 12.43 8.44 22.70
C LEU A 65 13.93 8.30 22.91
N LYS A 66 14.74 9.14 22.24
CA LYS A 66 16.19 9.18 22.46
C LYS A 66 16.56 9.76 23.81
N GLN A 67 15.99 10.92 24.17
CA GLN A 67 16.41 11.66 25.37
C GLN A 67 15.94 11.01 26.68
N GLU A 68 14.71 10.52 26.71
CA GLU A 68 14.10 9.99 27.94
C GLU A 68 14.25 8.48 28.08
N CYS A 69 14.28 7.75 26.95
CA CYS A 69 14.35 6.29 26.96
C CYS A 69 15.70 5.74 26.50
N GLY A 70 16.61 6.59 26.05
CA GLY A 70 17.96 6.18 25.62
C GLY A 70 17.95 5.34 24.34
N VAL A 71 16.96 5.48 23.48
CA VAL A 71 16.83 4.73 22.21
C VAL A 71 17.34 5.59 21.05
N GLN A 72 18.39 5.13 20.40
CA GLN A 72 18.83 5.72 19.14
C GLN A 72 17.92 5.28 18.01
N ASN A 73 17.34 6.22 17.26
CA ASN A 73 16.30 5.87 16.32
C ASN A 73 16.39 6.64 14.99
N VAL A 74 15.79 6.07 13.95
CA VAL A 74 15.50 6.71 12.68
C VAL A 74 14.21 6.15 12.10
N LEU A 75 13.39 7.01 11.50
CA LEU A 75 12.24 6.63 10.71
C LEU A 75 12.48 7.05 9.26
N ILE A 76 12.29 6.11 8.34
CA ILE A 76 12.47 6.29 6.92
C ILE A 76 11.11 6.06 6.25
N ILE A 77 10.64 7.06 5.51
CA ILE A 77 9.47 6.94 4.65
C ILE A 77 9.88 7.29 3.23
N VAL A 78 9.61 6.36 2.32
CA VAL A 78 10.02 6.41 0.91
C VAL A 78 8.95 5.77 0.03
N GLY A 79 9.00 6.06 -1.28
CA GLY A 79 8.09 5.41 -2.21
C GLY A 79 8.43 3.93 -2.39
N ARG A 80 9.69 3.63 -2.71
CA ARG A 80 10.15 2.27 -2.99
C ARG A 80 11.47 1.97 -2.31
N VAL A 81 11.61 0.75 -1.85
CA VAL A 81 12.86 0.20 -1.33
C VAL A 81 13.44 -0.82 -2.33
N ALA A 82 14.76 -0.93 -2.35
CA ALA A 82 15.43 -1.92 -3.19
C ALA A 82 14.90 -3.34 -2.89
N ASP A 83 14.69 -4.11 -3.94
CA ASP A 83 14.14 -5.47 -3.88
C ASP A 83 12.77 -5.57 -3.17
N GLN A 84 12.08 -4.44 -2.93
CA GLN A 84 10.84 -4.37 -2.14
C GLN A 84 10.98 -4.99 -0.73
N ASP A 85 12.18 -4.94 -0.16
CA ASP A 85 12.54 -5.56 1.12
C ASP A 85 12.78 -4.50 2.20
N ALA A 86 11.72 -4.09 2.88
CA ALA A 86 11.79 -3.12 3.98
C ALA A 86 12.55 -3.66 5.20
N PHE A 87 12.53 -4.98 5.44
CA PHE A 87 13.29 -5.63 6.50
C PHE A 87 14.79 -5.49 6.26
N ARG A 88 15.24 -5.87 5.06
CA ARG A 88 16.64 -5.78 4.68
C ARG A 88 17.12 -4.32 4.73
N MET A 89 16.33 -3.39 4.22
CA MET A 89 16.66 -1.97 4.31
C MET A 89 16.84 -1.50 5.75
N ALA A 90 15.94 -1.90 6.67
CA ALA A 90 16.05 -1.54 8.08
C ALA A 90 17.32 -2.11 8.73
N GLN A 91 17.66 -3.36 8.43
CA GLN A 91 18.88 -4.00 8.93
C GLN A 91 20.14 -3.34 8.38
N ASP A 92 20.20 -3.09 7.08
CA ASP A 92 21.35 -2.47 6.43
C ASP A 92 21.59 -1.06 6.94
N VAL A 93 20.53 -0.27 7.13
CA VAL A 93 20.61 1.08 7.74
C VAL A 93 21.10 0.97 9.20
N GLY A 94 20.50 0.08 9.98
CA GLY A 94 20.91 -0.14 11.38
C GLY A 94 22.38 -0.48 11.52
N ASN A 95 22.86 -1.40 10.69
CA ASN A 95 24.25 -1.84 10.68
C ASN A 95 25.22 -0.76 10.16
N LYS A 96 24.89 -0.14 9.04
CA LYS A 96 25.76 0.85 8.39
C LYS A 96 25.98 2.09 9.25
N TYR A 97 24.92 2.59 9.87
CA TYR A 97 24.97 3.81 10.68
C TYR A 97 25.13 3.53 12.18
N GLY A 98 25.21 2.25 12.57
CA GLY A 98 25.42 1.84 13.96
C GLY A 98 24.30 2.29 14.88
N ILE A 99 23.02 2.17 14.41
CA ILE A 99 21.86 2.60 15.18
C ILE A 99 21.64 1.66 16.35
N GLY A 100 21.75 2.20 17.55
CA GLY A 100 21.79 1.43 18.79
C GLY A 100 23.19 1.37 19.37
N TYR A 101 23.41 2.00 20.50
CA TYR A 101 24.71 2.07 21.15
C TYR A 101 25.33 0.68 21.34
N LYS A 102 26.63 0.54 21.09
CA LYS A 102 27.35 -0.75 21.16
C LYS A 102 27.14 -1.54 22.45
N LYS A 103 26.97 -0.87 23.60
CA LYS A 103 26.75 -1.51 24.90
C LYS A 103 25.30 -1.82 25.19
N SER A 104 24.38 -0.86 24.95
CA SER A 104 22.97 -1.01 25.28
C SER A 104 22.17 -1.72 24.21
N ARG A 105 22.63 -1.70 22.95
CA ARG A 105 21.90 -2.19 21.75
C ARG A 105 20.47 -1.66 21.62
N ARG A 106 20.22 -0.48 22.21
CA ARG A 106 18.92 0.19 22.19
C ARG A 106 18.83 1.04 20.92
N GLY A 107 18.54 0.38 19.82
CA GLY A 107 18.34 0.97 18.51
C GLY A 107 16.91 0.75 18.01
N LEU A 108 16.47 1.58 17.11
CA LEU A 108 15.19 1.42 16.42
C LEU A 108 15.30 1.99 15.01
N VAL A 109 15.01 1.16 14.03
CA VAL A 109 14.86 1.60 12.64
C VAL A 109 13.43 1.29 12.19
N ILE A 110 12.73 2.29 11.67
CA ILE A 110 11.39 2.13 11.10
C ILE A 110 11.50 2.44 9.62
N VAL A 111 11.00 1.55 8.77
CA VAL A 111 10.94 1.74 7.32
C VAL A 111 9.49 1.63 6.87
N ILE A 112 9.03 2.62 6.10
CA ILE A 112 7.72 2.63 5.45
C ILE A 112 7.96 2.88 3.95
N ALA A 113 7.62 1.91 3.11
CA ALA A 113 7.70 1.98 1.66
C ALA A 113 6.27 2.10 1.10
N VAL A 114 5.88 3.33 0.78
CA VAL A 114 4.49 3.70 0.46
C VAL A 114 3.98 2.99 -0.78
N ASP A 115 4.74 3.09 -1.89
CA ASP A 115 4.34 2.51 -3.17
C ASP A 115 4.47 0.97 -3.21
N ASP A 116 5.38 0.40 -2.39
CA ASP A 116 5.56 -1.05 -2.29
C ASP A 116 4.57 -1.68 -1.31
N HIS A 117 3.82 -0.88 -0.56
CA HIS A 117 2.93 -1.34 0.52
C HIS A 117 3.66 -2.24 1.53
N LYS A 118 4.90 -1.85 1.86
CA LYS A 118 5.76 -2.57 2.80
C LYS A 118 6.17 -1.68 3.95
N TYR A 119 6.32 -2.27 5.10
CA TYR A 119 6.87 -1.61 6.27
C TYR A 119 7.66 -2.60 7.12
N PHE A 120 8.54 -2.06 7.95
CA PHE A 120 9.22 -2.85 8.97
C PHE A 120 9.60 -1.97 10.16
N ILE A 121 9.38 -2.49 11.38
CA ILE A 121 9.83 -1.89 12.65
C ILE A 121 10.91 -2.82 13.19
N ALA A 122 12.15 -2.34 13.28
CA ALA A 122 13.33 -3.10 13.67
C ALA A 122 13.85 -2.62 15.03
N PRO A 123 13.37 -3.16 16.15
CA PRO A 123 13.98 -2.92 17.45
C PRO A 123 15.34 -3.64 17.55
N GLY A 124 16.33 -2.98 18.15
CA GLY A 124 17.58 -3.61 18.49
C GLY A 124 17.41 -4.51 19.73
N SER A 125 18.31 -5.49 19.90
CA SER A 125 18.19 -6.53 20.94
C SER A 125 18.13 -5.99 22.38
N GLY A 126 18.57 -4.76 22.63
CA GLY A 126 18.42 -4.11 23.93
C GLY A 126 17.08 -3.41 24.15
N LEU A 127 16.18 -3.48 23.16
CA LEU A 127 14.84 -2.88 23.21
C LEU A 127 13.71 -3.93 23.15
N GLU A 128 14.01 -5.16 22.75
CA GLU A 128 13.04 -6.26 22.56
C GLU A 128 12.20 -6.58 23.82
N GLY A 129 12.74 -6.32 25.02
CA GLY A 129 11.97 -6.52 26.26
C GLY A 129 10.90 -5.44 26.54
N GLU A 130 11.00 -4.27 25.90
CA GLU A 130 10.07 -3.15 26.08
C GLU A 130 9.19 -2.95 24.84
N LEU A 131 9.69 -3.36 23.68
CA LEU A 131 9.02 -3.31 22.38
C LEU A 131 9.20 -4.69 21.73
N THR A 132 8.28 -5.59 22.02
CA THR A 132 8.30 -6.96 21.48
C THR A 132 7.84 -7.00 20.02
N ASP A 133 8.03 -8.13 19.35
CA ASP A 133 7.54 -8.32 17.98
C ASP A 133 6.02 -8.18 17.89
N VAL A 134 5.29 -8.65 18.92
CA VAL A 134 3.83 -8.49 19.01
C VAL A 134 3.46 -7.01 19.13
N ASP A 135 4.17 -6.25 19.97
CA ASP A 135 3.96 -4.81 20.09
C ASP A 135 4.24 -4.07 18.79
N CYS A 136 5.28 -4.48 18.05
CA CYS A 136 5.62 -3.92 16.75
C CYS A 136 4.50 -4.18 15.73
N ASP A 137 3.93 -5.39 15.69
CA ASP A 137 2.83 -5.74 14.79
C ASP A 137 1.55 -4.97 15.13
N ASP A 138 1.17 -4.92 16.41
CA ASP A 138 -0.01 -4.17 16.87
C ASP A 138 0.11 -2.67 16.55
N ILE A 139 1.27 -2.07 16.82
CA ILE A 139 1.54 -0.67 16.49
C ILE A 139 1.52 -0.46 14.97
N ALA A 140 2.12 -1.36 14.21
CA ALA A 140 2.13 -1.24 12.76
C ALA A 140 0.72 -1.31 12.17
N ARG A 141 -0.12 -2.24 12.62
CA ARG A 141 -1.52 -2.35 12.18
C ARG A 141 -2.32 -1.10 12.52
N ALA A 142 -2.22 -0.63 13.77
CA ALA A 142 -3.00 0.50 14.26
C ALA A 142 -2.53 1.86 13.71
N CYS A 143 -1.24 2.01 13.42
CA CYS A 143 -0.66 3.29 13.02
C CYS A 143 -0.24 3.32 11.55
N ILE A 144 0.41 2.28 11.03
CA ILE A 144 0.91 2.29 9.67
C ILE A 144 -0.17 1.82 8.70
N VAL A 145 -0.65 0.58 8.88
CA VAL A 145 -1.61 -0.04 7.94
C VAL A 145 -2.91 0.75 7.85
N LYS A 146 -3.44 1.20 9.00
CA LYS A 146 -4.65 2.01 9.05
C LYS A 146 -4.53 3.27 8.18
N TYR A 147 -3.55 4.11 8.46
CA TYR A 147 -3.40 5.40 7.76
C TYR A 147 -2.91 5.24 6.31
N MET A 148 -2.16 4.16 6.00
CA MET A 148 -1.82 3.85 4.62
C MET A 148 -3.05 3.47 3.77
N ARG A 149 -4.04 2.78 4.34
CA ARG A 149 -5.33 2.52 3.69
C ARG A 149 -6.15 3.80 3.45
N GLU A 150 -5.98 4.80 4.31
CA GLU A 150 -6.64 6.12 4.21
C GLU A 150 -5.87 7.11 3.31
N ASP A 151 -4.80 6.65 2.63
CA ASP A 151 -3.89 7.49 1.83
C ASP A 151 -3.30 8.66 2.61
N ALA A 152 -3.00 8.44 3.89
CA ALA A 152 -2.51 9.42 4.84
C ALA A 152 -1.13 9.05 5.43
N PRO A 153 -0.07 8.93 4.60
CA PRO A 153 1.25 8.47 5.05
C PRO A 153 1.89 9.38 6.11
N GLY A 154 1.60 10.66 6.09
CA GLY A 154 2.07 11.60 7.12
C GLY A 154 1.50 11.29 8.50
N GLU A 155 0.21 10.95 8.59
CA GLU A 155 -0.44 10.53 9.84
C GLU A 155 0.13 9.18 10.34
N ALA A 156 0.46 8.26 9.43
CA ALA A 156 1.14 7.02 9.79
C ALA A 156 2.45 7.29 10.51
N VAL A 157 3.28 8.20 9.97
CA VAL A 157 4.58 8.58 10.55
C VAL A 157 4.41 9.23 11.93
N ALA A 158 3.50 10.17 12.07
CA ALA A 158 3.26 10.85 13.35
C ALA A 158 2.68 9.89 14.41
N SER A 159 1.72 9.05 14.01
CA SER A 159 1.06 8.09 14.89
C SER A 159 2.00 7.00 15.40
N VAL A 160 2.78 6.35 14.51
CA VAL A 160 3.74 5.31 14.88
C VAL A 160 4.83 5.85 15.80
N SER A 161 5.33 7.07 15.55
CA SER A 161 6.34 7.70 16.39
C SER A 161 5.83 7.93 17.82
N ARG A 162 4.61 8.43 17.97
CA ARG A 162 3.95 8.62 19.26
C ARG A 162 3.69 7.31 19.98
N ALA A 163 3.17 6.31 19.27
CA ALA A 163 2.82 5.01 19.85
C ALA A 163 4.05 4.29 20.40
N ILE A 164 5.14 4.27 19.65
CA ILE A 164 6.40 3.64 20.09
C ILE A 164 7.00 4.38 21.30
N TYR A 165 7.02 5.72 21.27
CA TYR A 165 7.46 6.47 22.45
C TYR A 165 6.64 6.11 23.70
N ASN A 166 5.32 6.11 23.60
CA ASN A 166 4.44 5.79 24.71
C ASN A 166 4.66 4.36 25.20
N LYS A 167 4.80 3.39 24.30
CA LYS A 167 5.03 1.98 24.65
C LYS A 167 6.34 1.81 25.43
N VAL A 168 7.42 2.35 24.92
CA VAL A 168 8.75 2.23 25.57
C VAL A 168 8.80 3.00 26.89
N LYS A 169 8.11 4.16 26.98
CA LYS A 169 8.10 5.01 28.17
C LYS A 169 7.22 4.48 29.29
N SER A 170 6.02 3.96 28.96
CA SER A 170 4.99 3.64 29.94
C SER A 170 4.45 2.21 29.89
N GLY A 171 4.96 1.40 28.95
CA GLY A 171 4.46 0.05 28.71
C GLY A 171 3.12 0.00 27.97
N ARG A 172 2.56 1.14 27.57
CA ARG A 172 1.27 1.25 26.88
C ARG A 172 1.42 2.07 25.60
N THR A 173 0.87 1.61 24.51
CA THR A 173 0.91 2.33 23.23
C THR A 173 0.11 3.63 23.24
N GLY A 174 -0.91 3.72 24.07
CA GLY A 174 -1.88 4.83 24.05
C GLY A 174 -2.75 4.82 22.80
N ILE A 175 -2.77 3.72 22.07
CA ILE A 175 -3.69 3.45 20.96
C ILE A 175 -4.88 2.72 21.56
N GLU A 176 -6.09 3.16 21.28
CA GLU A 176 -7.27 2.33 21.49
C GLU A 176 -7.03 1.04 20.70
N SER A 177 -7.13 -0.11 21.39
CA SER A 177 -7.03 -1.41 20.73
C SER A 177 -7.99 -1.34 19.53
N VAL A 178 -7.44 -1.45 18.33
CA VAL A 178 -8.28 -1.76 17.19
C VAL A 178 -8.78 -3.16 17.53
N ASP A 179 -9.98 -3.25 18.11
CA ASP A 179 -10.68 -4.51 18.18
C ASP A 179 -10.50 -5.14 16.80
N GLU A 180 -10.15 -6.41 16.78
CA GLU A 180 -10.19 -7.22 15.57
C GLU A 180 -11.66 -7.33 15.10
N GLY A 181 -12.28 -6.16 14.90
CA GLY A 181 -13.50 -5.97 14.18
C GLY A 181 -13.19 -6.41 12.77
N SER A 182 -13.38 -7.73 12.57
CA SER A 182 -13.53 -8.37 11.27
C SER A 182 -13.43 -7.37 10.12
N VAL A 183 -12.27 -7.33 9.48
CA VAL A 183 -12.25 -6.97 8.07
C VAL A 183 -13.14 -8.03 7.44
N ASN A 184 -14.42 -7.67 7.26
CA ASN A 184 -15.34 -8.46 6.46
C ASN A 184 -14.86 -8.37 5.02
N ASP A 185 -13.78 -9.08 4.71
CA ASP A 185 -13.37 -9.38 3.32
C ASP A 185 -14.42 -10.26 2.61
N GLU A 186 -15.54 -10.58 3.29
CA GLU A 186 -16.61 -11.41 2.72
C GLU A 186 -17.55 -10.65 1.78
N GLU A 187 -17.63 -9.31 1.88
CA GLU A 187 -18.60 -8.58 1.04
C GLU A 187 -18.09 -8.26 -0.37
N ASP A 188 -16.81 -8.03 -0.55
CA ASP A 188 -16.28 -7.62 -1.85
C ASP A 188 -16.15 -8.78 -2.86
N TRP A 189 -15.87 -10.00 -2.38
CA TRP A 189 -15.75 -11.13 -3.29
C TRP A 189 -17.11 -11.56 -3.88
N ALA A 190 -18.21 -11.33 -3.16
CA ALA A 190 -19.56 -11.63 -3.65
C ALA A 190 -19.91 -10.73 -4.87
N LEU A 191 -19.55 -9.45 -4.83
CA LEU A 191 -19.70 -8.54 -5.97
C LEU A 191 -18.84 -8.97 -7.15
N VAL A 192 -17.59 -9.39 -6.90
CA VAL A 192 -16.68 -9.88 -7.94
C VAL A 192 -17.24 -11.16 -8.60
N VAL A 193 -17.78 -12.08 -7.81
CA VAL A 193 -18.43 -13.32 -8.32
C VAL A 193 -19.70 -12.99 -9.10
N ILE A 194 -20.52 -12.05 -8.63
CA ILE A 194 -21.73 -11.63 -9.34
C ILE A 194 -21.36 -11.00 -10.69
N LEU A 195 -20.37 -10.09 -10.72
CA LEU A 195 -19.87 -9.49 -11.95
C LEU A 195 -19.27 -10.54 -12.89
N PHE A 196 -18.52 -11.50 -12.36
CA PHE A 196 -17.96 -12.59 -13.14
C PHE A 196 -19.05 -13.48 -13.75
N LEU A 197 -20.09 -13.80 -12.98
CA LEU A 197 -21.24 -14.58 -13.47
C LEU A 197 -22.06 -13.80 -14.51
N LEU A 198 -22.21 -12.49 -14.40
CA LEU A 198 -22.88 -11.65 -15.37
C LEU A 198 -22.08 -11.51 -16.67
N PHE A 199 -20.75 -11.28 -16.56
CA PHE A 199 -19.90 -11.07 -17.73
C PHE A 199 -19.55 -12.37 -18.47
N PHE A 200 -19.31 -13.45 -17.74
CA PHE A 200 -18.87 -14.72 -18.32
C PHE A 200 -19.95 -15.81 -18.28
N GLY A 201 -20.79 -15.86 -17.26
CA GLY A 201 -21.81 -16.89 -17.11
C GLY A 201 -22.89 -16.80 -18.19
N ILE A 202 -23.35 -15.61 -18.52
CA ILE A 202 -24.39 -15.43 -19.55
C ILE A 202 -23.87 -15.80 -20.95
N PRO A 203 -22.71 -15.29 -21.42
CA PRO A 203 -22.15 -15.69 -22.72
C PRO A 203 -21.82 -17.18 -22.79
N ILE A 204 -21.26 -17.77 -21.73
CA ILE A 204 -20.93 -19.20 -21.66
C ILE A 204 -22.21 -20.03 -21.74
N TYR A 205 -23.27 -19.65 -21.00
CA TYR A 205 -24.57 -20.34 -21.09
C TYR A 205 -25.13 -20.33 -22.51
N TYR A 206 -25.09 -19.21 -23.23
CA TYR A 206 -25.56 -19.16 -24.62
C TYR A 206 -24.65 -19.95 -25.55
N LEU A 207 -23.34 -19.95 -25.34
CA LEU A 207 -22.41 -20.75 -26.14
C LEU A 207 -22.64 -22.27 -25.93
N VAL A 208 -22.74 -22.70 -24.68
CA VAL A 208 -23.03 -24.12 -24.35
C VAL A 208 -24.36 -24.53 -24.92
N ARG A 209 -25.40 -23.73 -24.79
CA ARG A 209 -26.70 -23.97 -25.35
C ARG A 209 -26.66 -24.10 -26.88
N TYR A 210 -25.94 -23.16 -27.55
CA TYR A 210 -25.73 -23.23 -28.99
C TYR A 210 -25.08 -24.54 -29.44
N ILE A 211 -24.05 -24.98 -28.74
CA ILE A 211 -23.35 -26.24 -29.00
C ILE A 211 -24.31 -27.41 -28.79
N LEU A 212 -25.10 -27.44 -27.72
CA LEU A 212 -26.06 -28.49 -27.42
C LEU A 212 -27.21 -28.54 -28.45
N GLU A 213 -27.63 -27.40 -29.01
CA GLU A 213 -28.58 -27.35 -30.13
C GLU A 213 -27.97 -27.94 -31.42
N GLN A 214 -26.67 -27.70 -31.69
CA GLN A 214 -25.95 -28.30 -32.84
C GLN A 214 -25.77 -29.84 -32.72
N VAL A 215 -25.56 -30.31 -31.51
CA VAL A 215 -25.38 -31.74 -31.21
C VAL A 215 -26.76 -32.48 -31.10
N GLY A 216 -27.88 -31.72 -31.17
CA GLY A 216 -29.24 -32.31 -31.15
C GLY A 216 -29.73 -32.74 -29.76
N LEU A 217 -29.02 -32.37 -28.68
CA LEU A 217 -29.38 -32.70 -27.30
C LEU A 217 -30.45 -31.77 -26.70
N VAL A 218 -30.69 -30.58 -27.30
CA VAL A 218 -31.70 -29.60 -26.84
C VAL A 218 -32.54 -29.12 -28.05
N LYS A 219 -33.86 -29.11 -27.90
CA LYS A 219 -34.76 -28.61 -28.96
C LYS A 219 -34.63 -27.10 -29.16
N PRO A 220 -34.58 -26.60 -30.42
CA PRO A 220 -34.52 -25.21 -30.70
C PRO A 220 -35.80 -24.47 -30.22
N ARG A 221 -35.64 -23.24 -29.75
CA ARG A 221 -36.77 -22.37 -29.35
C ARG A 221 -37.71 -22.13 -30.56
N PRO A 222 -39.02 -22.27 -30.38
CA PRO A 222 -39.99 -21.95 -31.48
C PRO A 222 -39.84 -20.47 -31.83
N LYS A 223 -39.61 -20.17 -33.11
CA LYS A 223 -39.61 -18.77 -33.60
C LYS A 223 -41.00 -18.21 -33.35
N GLY A 224 -41.05 -17.11 -32.59
CA GLY A 224 -42.29 -16.36 -32.34
C GLY A 224 -42.98 -15.99 -33.62
N LYS A 225 -44.24 -16.46 -33.82
CA LYS A 225 -45.08 -16.08 -34.93
C LYS A 225 -45.31 -14.56 -34.87
N GLY A 226 -44.78 -13.85 -35.83
CA GLY A 226 -45.12 -12.46 -36.06
C GLY A 226 -46.63 -12.26 -36.17
N ARG A 227 -47.19 -11.49 -35.30
CA ARG A 227 -48.62 -11.11 -35.29
C ARG A 227 -48.83 -10.12 -36.40
N ASN A 228 -49.26 -10.68 -37.58
CA ASN A 228 -49.79 -9.83 -38.68
C ASN A 228 -51.08 -9.16 -38.18
N GLN A 229 -51.05 -7.89 -37.93
CA GLN A 229 -52.24 -7.06 -37.81
C GLN A 229 -52.75 -6.77 -39.21
N SER A 230 -53.74 -7.55 -39.65
CA SER A 230 -54.58 -7.20 -40.78
C SER A 230 -55.42 -5.99 -40.37
N ARG A 231 -55.08 -4.83 -40.95
CA ARG A 231 -55.94 -3.67 -40.97
C ARG A 231 -57.20 -4.03 -41.81
N ARG A 232 -58.33 -4.18 -41.16
CA ARG A 232 -59.62 -4.06 -41.84
C ARG A 232 -59.93 -2.59 -42.01
N ARG A 233 -60.01 -2.18 -43.29
CA ARG A 233 -60.56 -0.95 -43.73
C ARG A 233 -62.10 -1.18 -43.76
N ASN A 234 -62.86 -0.45 -42.99
CA ASN A 234 -64.29 -0.28 -43.22
C ASN A 234 -64.50 1.06 -43.93
N ASP A 235 -64.86 0.93 -45.16
CA ASP A 235 -65.60 1.95 -45.86
C ASP A 235 -67.08 1.76 -45.48
N ASP A 236 -67.72 2.82 -44.95
CA ASP A 236 -69.06 3.34 -45.22
C ASP A 236 -69.31 4.59 -44.36
#